data_189c94afc1b476151d6a5b6eb6f75d87
#
_entry.id   189c94afc1b476151d6a5b6eb6f75d87
#
_cell.length_a   1.000
_cell.length_b   1.000
_cell.length_c   1.000
_cell.angle_alpha   90.00
_cell.angle_beta   90.00
_cell.angle_gamma   90.00
#
_symmetry.space_group_name_H-M   'P 1'
#
loop_
_entity.id
_entity.type
_entity.pdbx_description
1 polymer ?
#
loop_
_entity_poly.entity_id
_entity_poly.type
_entity_poly.pdbx_seq_one_letter_code
_entity_poly.pdbx_strand_id
1 'polypeptide(L)'
;MTSVPGVFACGNVLHVHDLVDWVSVEAAQAGAFAAAYAAGSAPEAGIPVKPGDGVRYTLPQRVSGARDCTISLRVGAPWRDRSIVVRTPGSASEERRVVKRTKMVRLHPAEMIRIDLKAGDIAGVSGLEVCVE
;
A
#
# COMPACT_ATOMS: atom_id res chain seq x y z
N MET A 1 -1.97 1.87 11.72
CA MET A 1 -2.16 1.15 13.02
C MET A 1 -1.62 -0.26 12.83
N THR A 2 -1.03 -0.84 13.86
CA THR A 2 -0.53 -2.22 13.86
C THR A 2 -1.68 -3.22 14.06
N SER A 3 -1.37 -4.52 14.21
CA SER A 3 -2.33 -5.55 14.59
C SER A 3 -2.88 -5.37 16.03
N VAL A 4 -2.18 -4.58 16.85
CA VAL A 4 -2.63 -4.23 18.20
C VAL A 4 -3.40 -2.91 18.12
N PRO A 5 -4.68 -2.87 18.51
CA PRO A 5 -5.47 -1.66 18.50
C PRO A 5 -4.83 -0.54 19.34
N GLY A 6 -4.80 0.68 18.79
CA GLY A 6 -4.20 1.85 19.44
C GLY A 6 -2.69 1.97 19.33
N VAL A 7 -2.00 0.95 18.82
CA VAL A 7 -0.55 1.00 18.57
C VAL A 7 -0.30 1.35 17.11
N PHE A 8 0.43 2.43 16.88
CA PHE A 8 0.82 2.91 15.56
C PHE A 8 2.33 2.76 15.36
N ALA A 9 2.75 2.51 14.14
CA ALA A 9 4.15 2.45 13.75
C ALA A 9 4.35 3.27 12.47
N CYS A 10 5.50 3.94 12.36
CA CYS A 10 5.88 4.72 11.19
C CYS A 10 7.41 4.80 11.10
N GLY A 11 7.91 5.23 9.94
CA GLY A 11 9.33 5.40 9.70
C GLY A 11 10.09 4.07 9.55
N ASN A 12 11.38 4.09 9.83
CA ASN A 12 12.28 2.96 9.56
C ASN A 12 12.01 1.69 10.38
N VAL A 13 11.14 1.76 11.39
CA VAL A 13 10.67 0.56 12.10
C VAL A 13 9.75 -0.30 11.23
N LEU A 14 9.05 0.32 10.25
CA LEU A 14 8.22 -0.41 9.29
C LEU A 14 9.03 -0.91 8.10
N HIS A 15 9.76 0.00 7.49
CA HIS A 15 10.63 -0.25 6.33
C HIS A 15 11.62 0.91 6.15
N VAL A 16 12.76 0.64 5.53
CA VAL A 16 13.75 1.68 5.26
C VAL A 16 13.24 2.60 4.15
N HIS A 17 13.17 3.91 4.45
CA HIS A 17 12.84 4.93 3.46
C HIS A 17 14.08 5.38 2.70
N ASP A 18 13.93 5.68 1.41
CA ASP A 18 15.02 6.17 0.56
C ASP A 18 15.33 7.66 0.85
N LEU A 19 14.33 8.42 1.31
CA LEU A 19 14.43 9.84 1.65
C LEU A 19 13.75 10.12 3.00
N VAL A 20 14.37 10.98 3.81
CA VAL A 20 13.82 11.41 5.12
C VAL A 20 12.49 12.13 4.99
N ASP A 21 12.22 12.81 3.88
CA ASP A 21 10.96 13.48 3.62
C ASP A 21 9.77 12.49 3.67
N TRP A 22 9.96 11.27 3.17
CA TRP A 22 8.93 10.23 3.24
C TRP A 22 8.68 9.72 4.65
N VAL A 23 9.73 9.68 5.48
CA VAL A 23 9.59 9.39 6.92
C VAL A 23 8.69 10.44 7.58
N SER A 24 8.92 11.72 7.27
CA SER A 24 8.14 12.83 7.82
C SER A 24 6.67 12.78 7.40
N VAL A 25 6.40 12.50 6.13
CA VAL A 25 5.02 12.33 5.61
C VAL A 25 4.31 11.16 6.29
N GLU A 26 4.98 10.01 6.41
CA GLU A 26 4.42 8.83 7.07
C GLU A 26 4.15 9.08 8.56
N ALA A 27 5.10 9.73 9.23
CA ALA A 27 4.97 10.09 10.65
C ALA A 27 3.80 11.05 10.90
N ALA A 28 3.63 12.06 10.05
CA ALA A 28 2.51 12.99 10.15
C ALA A 28 1.15 12.27 9.97
N GLN A 29 1.07 11.36 9.02
CA GLN A 29 -0.14 10.54 8.82
C GLN A 29 -0.41 9.60 10.01
N ALA A 30 0.62 8.93 10.52
CA ALA A 30 0.49 8.05 11.67
C ALA A 30 0.03 8.83 12.91
N GLY A 31 0.59 10.02 13.15
CA GLY A 31 0.20 10.92 14.23
C GLY A 31 -1.25 11.38 14.12
N ALA A 32 -1.69 11.79 12.92
CA ALA A 32 -3.09 12.18 12.70
C ALA A 32 -4.06 11.02 12.95
N PHE A 33 -3.73 9.80 12.52
CA PHE A 33 -4.56 8.62 12.78
C PHE A 33 -4.56 8.22 14.27
N ALA A 34 -3.42 8.37 14.95
CA ALA A 34 -3.33 8.10 16.39
C ALA A 34 -4.18 9.10 17.20
N ALA A 35 -4.13 10.38 16.83
CA ALA A 35 -4.97 11.41 17.46
C ALA A 35 -6.46 11.16 17.23
N ALA A 36 -6.86 10.81 16.01
CA ALA A 36 -8.24 10.47 15.68
C ALA A 36 -8.72 9.24 16.47
N TYR A 37 -7.88 8.22 16.59
CA TYR A 37 -8.17 7.03 17.39
C TYR A 37 -8.36 7.38 18.88
N ALA A 38 -7.47 8.19 19.45
CA ALA A 38 -7.57 8.63 20.84
C ALA A 38 -8.84 9.46 21.10
N ALA A 39 -9.32 10.19 20.09
CA ALA A 39 -10.59 10.92 20.12
C ALA A 39 -11.84 10.05 19.89
N GLY A 40 -11.70 8.72 19.83
CA GLY A 40 -12.81 7.78 19.66
C GLY A 40 -13.20 7.47 18.21
N SER A 41 -12.46 8.00 17.23
CA SER A 41 -12.69 7.63 15.82
C SER A 41 -12.02 6.29 15.53
N ALA A 42 -12.75 5.21 15.65
CA ALA A 42 -12.23 3.90 15.24
C ALA A 42 -11.96 3.88 13.72
N PRO A 43 -10.78 3.49 13.26
CA PRO A 43 -10.56 3.27 11.85
C PRO A 43 -11.43 2.11 11.38
N GLU A 44 -12.19 2.32 10.31
CA GLU A 44 -12.92 1.24 9.65
C GLU A 44 -11.98 0.09 9.29
N ALA A 45 -12.50 -1.14 9.30
CA ALA A 45 -11.80 -2.31 8.80
C ALA A 45 -11.40 -2.05 7.34
N GLY A 46 -10.14 -1.70 7.12
CA GLY A 46 -9.66 -1.29 5.81
C GLY A 46 -9.57 -2.47 4.83
N ILE A 47 -9.57 -2.13 3.54
CA ILE A 47 -9.32 -3.04 2.44
C ILE A 47 -7.90 -3.62 2.59
N PRO A 48 -7.72 -4.95 2.69
CA PRO A 48 -6.40 -5.56 2.79
C PRO A 48 -5.60 -5.36 1.49
N VAL A 49 -4.31 -5.07 1.64
CA VAL A 49 -3.35 -4.96 0.54
C VAL A 49 -2.31 -6.05 0.71
N LYS A 50 -2.16 -6.90 -0.29
CA LYS A 50 -1.23 -8.03 -0.26
C LYS A 50 -0.18 -7.91 -1.37
N PRO A 51 1.08 -8.26 -1.09
CA PRO A 51 2.07 -8.44 -2.15
C PRO A 51 1.72 -9.70 -2.94
N GLY A 52 1.80 -9.60 -4.27
CA GLY A 52 1.71 -10.68 -5.22
C GLY A 52 3.06 -10.94 -5.89
N ASP A 53 3.03 -11.56 -7.06
CA ASP A 53 4.24 -11.98 -7.77
C ASP A 53 5.20 -10.82 -8.03
N GLY A 54 6.49 -11.03 -7.71
CA GLY A 54 7.56 -10.06 -7.89
C GLY A 54 7.62 -8.94 -6.84
N VAL A 55 6.64 -8.82 -5.95
CA VAL A 55 6.61 -7.81 -4.88
C VAL A 55 7.01 -8.43 -3.55
N ARG A 56 7.97 -7.82 -2.87
CA ARG A 56 8.49 -8.31 -1.60
C ARG A 56 7.57 -7.99 -0.42
N TYR A 57 7.02 -6.78 -0.39
CA TYR A 57 6.05 -6.32 0.60
C TYR A 57 5.31 -5.08 0.11
N THR A 58 4.20 -4.77 0.76
CA THR A 58 3.39 -3.55 0.56
C THR A 58 3.09 -2.87 1.89
N LEU A 59 3.09 -1.55 1.92
CA LEU A 59 2.68 -0.72 3.05
C LEU A 59 1.83 0.45 2.58
N PRO A 60 0.75 0.78 3.30
CA PRO A 60 0.19 0.04 4.42
C PRO A 60 -0.41 -1.30 3.98
N GLN A 61 -0.57 -2.22 4.92
CA GLN A 61 -1.20 -3.53 4.67
C GLN A 61 -2.73 -3.47 4.61
N ARG A 62 -3.31 -2.31 4.94
CA ARG A 62 -4.73 -1.99 4.82
C ARG A 62 -4.91 -0.54 4.43
N VAL A 63 -5.84 -0.26 3.54
CA VAL A 63 -6.20 1.09 3.10
C VAL A 63 -7.68 1.34 3.29
N SER A 64 -8.07 2.60 3.51
CA SER A 64 -9.48 2.98 3.53
C SER A 64 -9.99 3.12 2.10
N GLY A 65 -11.16 2.57 1.81
CA GLY A 65 -11.84 2.80 0.53
C GLY A 65 -12.47 4.19 0.39
N ALA A 66 -12.50 4.98 1.48
CA ALA A 66 -13.18 6.28 1.53
C ALA A 66 -12.27 7.47 1.19
N ARG A 67 -10.96 7.27 1.05
CA ARG A 67 -9.99 8.35 0.78
C ARG A 67 -8.85 7.89 -0.12
N ASP A 68 -8.22 8.85 -0.78
CA ASP A 68 -6.99 8.63 -1.54
C ASP A 68 -5.90 8.05 -0.63
N CYS A 69 -5.09 7.15 -1.17
CA CYS A 69 -4.00 6.53 -0.43
C CYS A 69 -2.79 6.27 -1.33
N THR A 70 -1.63 6.11 -0.70
CA THR A 70 -0.39 5.70 -1.37
C THR A 70 0.02 4.34 -0.83
N ILE A 71 0.33 3.41 -1.73
CA ILE A 71 0.96 2.13 -1.40
C ILE A 71 2.45 2.26 -1.69
N SER A 72 3.28 2.06 -0.68
CA SER A 72 4.73 1.90 -0.81
C SER A 72 5.06 0.43 -0.92
N LEU A 73 6.00 0.08 -1.80
CA LEU A 73 6.41 -1.30 -2.01
C LEU A 73 7.88 -1.41 -2.41
N ARG A 74 8.44 -2.59 -2.24
CA ARG A 74 9.70 -2.98 -2.86
C ARG A 74 9.52 -4.27 -3.64
N VAL A 75 10.23 -4.38 -4.76
CA VAL A 75 10.27 -5.60 -5.57
C VAL A 75 11.27 -6.61 -5.00
N GLY A 76 11.07 -7.90 -5.31
CA GLY A 76 11.92 -8.98 -4.84
C GLY A 76 13.21 -9.17 -5.67
N ALA A 77 13.20 -8.72 -6.92
CA ALA A 77 14.30 -8.85 -7.87
C ALA A 77 14.38 -7.61 -8.78
N PRO A 78 15.52 -7.37 -9.47
CA PRO A 78 15.60 -6.31 -10.47
C PRO A 78 14.82 -6.70 -11.73
N TRP A 79 14.09 -5.74 -12.31
CA TRP A 79 13.31 -5.89 -13.54
C TRP A 79 13.52 -4.72 -14.49
N ARG A 80 13.29 -4.94 -15.76
CA ARG A 80 13.26 -3.90 -16.81
C ARG A 80 11.99 -4.03 -17.63
N ASP A 81 11.44 -2.86 -18.03
CA ASP A 81 10.27 -2.75 -18.90
C ASP A 81 9.08 -3.59 -18.42
N ARG A 82 8.79 -3.47 -17.15
CA ARG A 82 7.67 -4.13 -16.46
C ARG A 82 6.64 -3.11 -15.96
N SER A 83 5.50 -3.61 -15.53
CA SER A 83 4.47 -2.78 -14.90
C SER A 83 4.26 -3.22 -13.45
N ILE A 84 4.05 -2.25 -12.57
CA ILE A 84 3.41 -2.50 -11.28
C ILE A 84 1.91 -2.46 -11.51
N VAL A 85 1.23 -3.54 -11.14
CA VAL A 85 -0.21 -3.69 -11.31
C VAL A 85 -0.86 -3.86 -9.95
N VAL A 86 -1.84 -3.01 -9.66
CA VAL A 86 -2.74 -3.14 -8.53
C VAL A 86 -4.05 -3.69 -9.06
N ARG A 87 -4.49 -4.81 -8.51
CA ARG A 87 -5.70 -5.51 -8.96
C ARG A 87 -6.50 -6.07 -7.78
N THR A 88 -7.75 -6.42 -8.00
CA THR A 88 -8.52 -7.17 -7.01
C THR A 88 -8.00 -8.61 -6.93
N PRO A 89 -8.00 -9.24 -5.74
CA PRO A 89 -7.72 -10.65 -5.65
C PRO A 89 -8.79 -11.41 -6.44
N GLY A 90 -8.38 -12.35 -7.27
CA GLY A 90 -9.29 -13.23 -8.01
C GLY A 90 -9.21 -14.65 -7.49
N SER A 91 -10.33 -15.37 -7.55
CA SER A 91 -10.36 -16.83 -7.49
C SER A 91 -10.34 -17.40 -8.92
N ALA A 92 -10.26 -18.72 -9.06
CA ALA A 92 -10.31 -19.38 -10.36
C ALA A 92 -11.58 -19.08 -11.17
N SER A 93 -12.62 -18.56 -10.52
CA SER A 93 -13.95 -18.26 -11.09
C SER A 93 -14.28 -16.76 -11.19
N GLU A 94 -13.42 -15.86 -10.63
CA GLU A 94 -13.67 -14.42 -10.65
C GLU A 94 -12.57 -13.70 -11.43
N GLU A 95 -12.99 -12.86 -12.38
CA GLU A 95 -12.10 -12.04 -13.18
C GLU A 95 -11.41 -10.99 -12.28
N ARG A 96 -10.07 -10.93 -12.35
CA ARG A 96 -9.27 -9.97 -11.61
C ARG A 96 -9.40 -8.59 -12.24
N ARG A 97 -10.07 -7.67 -11.57
CA ARG A 97 -10.16 -6.29 -12.02
C ARG A 97 -8.83 -5.58 -11.79
N VAL A 98 -8.24 -5.03 -12.85
CA VAL A 98 -7.09 -4.13 -12.74
C VAL A 98 -7.57 -2.75 -12.25
N VAL A 99 -7.09 -2.34 -11.09
CA VAL A 99 -7.37 -1.04 -10.47
C VAL A 99 -6.41 0.01 -11.02
N LYS A 100 -5.12 -0.33 -11.08
CA LYS A 100 -4.10 0.57 -11.62
C LYS A 100 -2.95 -0.23 -12.24
N ARG A 101 -2.43 0.30 -13.34
CA ARG A 101 -1.22 -0.20 -14.00
C ARG A 101 -0.23 0.95 -14.19
N THR A 102 0.97 0.81 -13.70
CA THR A 102 2.04 1.81 -13.82
C THR A 102 3.24 1.17 -14.50
N LYS A 103 3.55 1.65 -15.71
CA LYS A 103 4.72 1.18 -16.47
C LYS A 103 6.01 1.73 -15.85
N MET A 104 6.98 0.86 -15.66
CA MET A 104 8.28 1.17 -15.07
C MET A 104 9.38 0.72 -16.01
N VAL A 105 10.27 1.64 -16.36
CA VAL A 105 11.45 1.32 -17.20
C VAL A 105 12.44 0.45 -16.43
N ARG A 106 12.58 0.72 -15.12
CA ARG A 106 13.48 -0.02 -14.24
C ARG A 106 12.84 -0.18 -12.88
N LEU A 107 12.99 -1.36 -12.30
CA LEU A 107 12.59 -1.70 -10.94
C LEU A 107 13.81 -2.27 -10.23
N HIS A 108 14.11 -1.77 -9.05
CA HIS A 108 15.25 -2.24 -8.24
C HIS A 108 14.83 -2.52 -6.79
N PRO A 109 15.26 -3.65 -6.18
CA PRO A 109 14.88 -4.00 -4.82
C PRO A 109 15.28 -2.96 -3.75
N ALA A 110 16.34 -2.18 -4.02
CA ALA A 110 16.81 -1.14 -3.12
C ALA A 110 16.01 0.17 -3.23
N GLU A 111 15.14 0.32 -4.24
CA GLU A 111 14.35 1.52 -4.47
C GLU A 111 12.93 1.33 -3.98
N MET A 112 12.40 2.32 -3.24
CA MET A 112 11.00 2.34 -2.84
C MET A 112 10.13 2.85 -3.97
N ILE A 113 9.13 2.06 -4.34
CA ILE A 113 8.13 2.42 -5.32
C ILE A 113 6.89 2.89 -4.58
N ARG A 114 6.27 3.96 -5.06
CA ARG A 114 5.04 4.54 -4.50
C ARG A 114 3.96 4.56 -5.57
N ILE A 115 2.79 4.03 -5.24
CA ILE A 115 1.63 3.97 -6.13
C ILE A 115 0.47 4.69 -5.45
N ASP A 116 0.06 5.81 -6.01
CA ASP A 116 -1.10 6.56 -5.52
C ASP A 116 -2.38 5.97 -6.09
N LEU A 117 -3.37 5.75 -5.25
CA LEU A 117 -4.70 5.27 -5.60
C LEU A 117 -5.75 6.31 -5.20
N LYS A 118 -6.74 6.48 -6.04
CA LYS A 118 -7.90 7.32 -5.74
C LYS A 118 -8.98 6.52 -5.02
N ALA A 119 -9.69 7.18 -4.12
CA ALA A 119 -10.80 6.55 -3.39
C ALA A 119 -11.82 5.91 -4.35
N GLY A 120 -12.15 6.59 -5.46
CA GLY A 120 -13.09 6.07 -6.46
C GLY A 120 -12.63 4.79 -7.14
N ASP A 121 -11.31 4.58 -7.28
CA ASP A 121 -10.76 3.39 -7.94
C ASP A 121 -10.85 2.13 -7.05
N ILE A 122 -10.86 2.33 -5.72
CA ILE A 122 -10.85 1.27 -4.72
C ILE A 122 -12.13 1.14 -3.91
N ALA A 123 -13.13 1.95 -4.23
CA ALA A 123 -14.44 1.87 -3.58
C ALA A 123 -15.09 0.50 -3.83
N GLY A 124 -15.56 -0.15 -2.77
CA GLY A 124 -16.29 -1.41 -2.84
C GLY A 124 -15.45 -2.66 -3.16
N VAL A 125 -14.12 -2.56 -3.25
CA VAL A 125 -13.27 -3.74 -3.45
C VAL A 125 -13.05 -4.48 -2.12
N SER A 126 -13.02 -5.81 -2.17
CA SER A 126 -12.81 -6.67 -1.00
C SER A 126 -11.34 -6.81 -0.60
N GLY A 127 -10.42 -6.47 -1.51
CA GLY A 127 -8.97 -6.57 -1.31
C GLY A 127 -8.20 -6.02 -2.50
N LEU A 128 -6.91 -5.83 -2.30
CA LEU A 128 -5.95 -5.43 -3.34
C LEU A 128 -4.75 -6.37 -3.33
N GLU A 129 -4.29 -6.74 -4.51
CA GLU A 129 -3.03 -7.44 -4.75
C GLU A 129 -2.14 -6.56 -5.61
N VAL A 130 -0.87 -6.44 -5.26
CA VAL A 130 0.12 -5.67 -6.02
C VAL A 130 1.16 -6.61 -6.58
N CYS A 131 1.34 -6.63 -7.89
CA CYS A 131 2.28 -7.54 -8.56
C CYS A 131 3.11 -6.83 -9.64
N VAL A 132 4.15 -7.51 -10.10
CA VAL A 132 4.98 -7.14 -11.27
C VAL A 132 4.52 -7.96 -12.46
N GLU A 133 4.24 -7.31 -13.59
CA GLU A 133 3.87 -7.95 -14.88
C GLU A 133 4.73 -7.45 -16.03
#